data_4d49ca4add3fba4634cba7a26320e98f
#
_entry.id   4d49ca4add3fba4634cba7a26320e98f
#
_cell.length_a   1.000
_cell.length_b   1.000
_cell.length_c   1.000
_cell.angle_alpha   90.00
_cell.angle_beta   90.00
_cell.angle_gamma   90.00
#
_symmetry.space_group_name_H-M   'P 1'
#
loop_
_entity.id
_entity.type
_entity.pdbx_description
1 polymer ?
#
loop_
_entity_poly.entity_id
_entity_poly.type
_entity_poly.pdbx_seq_one_letter_code
_entity_poly.pdbx_strand_id
1 'polypeptide(L)'
;MSGGGMSGGGKIRLGVIMLCHDELPTAARMARVWAEGGASVAVHVDAKAPAAGMAAMRGALADLPQVLFSPRHSCEWGMFSLVQATQDAAALLLDRFEDLTHVMVVSGSCLPLRPVQDLRAFLALHPRRDFIESVTAADVGWTVGGLNEERFTLHFPFSWRRRRKLFDRYVALQRRLRYKRRIPQGLVPHLGSQWWCLTRPTLRAILADPRRAEFDRYFRRVWIPDESYFQSLARRHSRNIESRSLTLAKFDGQGKPYIFYDDHLGMLEQSRCFVARKIWRRAHRLYAHFPHGDTARPSADEPRPERLDRMISQAVARCSLGRPGLYMQSRFPLKDRENGKTSAAYGVLQGFSDLFPDFEPWLSSRVDADVHGHLFAVHGAEFAGRSPIGPGGLSDSAALRDLDQRGFVANLIRVTQRMQVWQFSPRDGQEMNWFTATDPNARIFVITGAWAVPLLHSDMPFDDIRRVAAILQRTELAQMEVLNSVWLKAQTQVWTLGDFCARPADALRGVLRQLGGDPEAATNLPPMRDVAGMGRFLQRLRNAGLRPQLMGEFPATDISPAPSTPVPEESSAP
;
A
#
# COMPACT_ATOMS: atom_id res chain seq x y z
N MET A 1 -37.46 31.36 -7.21
CA MET A 1 -38.40 30.28 -6.84
C MET A 1 -37.94 28.98 -7.45
N SER A 2 -38.02 27.96 -6.71
CA SER A 2 -37.77 26.54 -6.88
C SER A 2 -36.35 26.09 -6.50
N GLY A 3 -36.25 25.77 -5.21
CA GLY A 3 -35.20 24.94 -4.66
C GLY A 3 -35.36 23.52 -5.14
N GLY A 4 -34.35 23.00 -5.83
CA GLY A 4 -34.20 21.59 -6.10
C GLY A 4 -33.80 20.86 -4.85
N GLY A 5 -34.73 20.08 -4.28
CA GLY A 5 -34.49 19.26 -3.11
C GLY A 5 -33.41 18.22 -3.35
N MET A 6 -32.41 18.19 -2.48
CA MET A 6 -31.48 17.07 -2.35
C MET A 6 -32.26 15.84 -1.86
N SER A 7 -32.58 14.95 -2.77
CA SER A 7 -33.30 13.71 -2.49
C SER A 7 -32.46 12.71 -1.68
N GLY A 8 -32.95 12.39 -0.48
CA GLY A 8 -32.95 11.06 0.11
C GLY A 8 -31.64 10.30 0.21
N GLY A 9 -30.65 10.78 0.95
CA GLY A 9 -29.63 9.91 1.51
C GLY A 9 -30.26 9.00 2.57
N GLY A 10 -30.52 7.73 2.23
CA GLY A 10 -31.06 6.75 3.16
C GLY A 10 -30.20 6.66 4.43
N LYS A 11 -30.83 6.58 5.60
CA LYS A 11 -30.16 6.53 6.91
C LYS A 11 -29.21 5.33 6.95
N ILE A 12 -27.91 5.56 7.08
CA ILE A 12 -26.92 4.47 7.22
C ILE A 12 -27.14 3.72 8.53
N ARG A 13 -27.30 2.40 8.42
CA ARG A 13 -27.33 1.45 9.53
C ARG A 13 -26.09 0.57 9.46
N LEU A 14 -25.21 0.73 10.43
CA LEU A 14 -23.92 0.06 10.46
C LEU A 14 -23.97 -1.20 11.31
N GLY A 15 -23.56 -2.33 10.76
CA GLY A 15 -23.22 -3.55 11.48
C GLY A 15 -21.72 -3.62 11.73
N VAL A 16 -21.31 -4.15 12.88
CA VAL A 16 -19.91 -4.36 13.23
C VAL A 16 -19.70 -5.82 13.64
N ILE A 17 -18.79 -6.51 12.97
CA ILE A 17 -18.29 -7.83 13.37
C ILE A 17 -17.03 -7.61 14.18
N MET A 18 -17.02 -8.01 15.46
CA MET A 18 -15.87 -7.86 16.34
C MET A 18 -15.28 -9.22 16.70
N LEU A 19 -14.05 -9.48 16.24
CA LEU A 19 -13.34 -10.72 16.53
C LEU A 19 -12.43 -10.54 17.76
N CYS A 20 -12.69 -11.30 18.83
CA CYS A 20 -11.99 -11.20 20.11
C CYS A 20 -11.31 -12.52 20.50
N HIS A 21 -10.09 -12.46 21.01
CA HIS A 21 -9.36 -13.64 21.49
C HIS A 21 -8.59 -13.38 22.78
N ASP A 22 -8.33 -12.10 23.10
CA ASP A 22 -7.57 -11.66 24.26
C ASP A 22 -8.12 -10.32 24.74
N GLU A 23 -7.73 -9.89 25.95
CA GLU A 23 -8.10 -8.60 26.55
C GLU A 23 -9.61 -8.31 26.49
N LEU A 24 -10.43 -9.31 26.88
CA LEU A 24 -11.89 -9.21 26.78
C LEU A 24 -12.51 -8.00 27.51
N PRO A 25 -11.97 -7.49 28.63
CA PRO A 25 -12.46 -6.24 29.25
C PRO A 25 -12.32 -5.03 28.29
N THR A 26 -11.18 -4.90 27.63
CA THR A 26 -10.95 -3.83 26.64
C THR A 26 -11.86 -4.02 25.42
N ALA A 27 -12.00 -5.26 24.94
CA ALA A 27 -12.89 -5.58 23.83
C ALA A 27 -14.36 -5.27 24.17
N ALA A 28 -14.82 -5.53 25.41
CA ALA A 28 -16.16 -5.17 25.87
C ALA A 28 -16.38 -3.65 25.84
N ARG A 29 -15.38 -2.87 26.31
CA ARG A 29 -15.46 -1.41 26.24
C ARG A 29 -15.54 -0.92 24.80
N MET A 30 -14.77 -1.51 23.87
CA MET A 30 -14.85 -1.13 22.45
C MET A 30 -16.19 -1.54 21.82
N ALA A 31 -16.73 -2.70 22.16
CA ALA A 31 -18.06 -3.12 21.70
C ALA A 31 -19.15 -2.13 22.17
N ARG A 32 -19.06 -1.66 23.41
CA ARG A 32 -19.95 -0.62 23.95
C ARG A 32 -19.85 0.68 23.17
N VAL A 33 -18.63 1.17 22.89
CA VAL A 33 -18.41 2.39 22.08
C VAL A 33 -19.08 2.28 20.70
N TRP A 34 -18.96 1.13 20.03
CA TRP A 34 -19.64 0.90 18.76
C TRP A 34 -21.16 0.91 18.90
N ALA A 35 -21.68 0.21 19.91
CA ALA A 35 -23.12 0.08 20.13
C ALA A 35 -23.76 1.41 20.54
N GLU A 36 -23.17 2.14 21.48
CA GLU A 36 -23.63 3.47 21.91
C GLU A 36 -23.55 4.50 20.77
N GLY A 37 -22.59 4.34 19.84
CA GLY A 37 -22.52 5.11 18.60
C GLY A 37 -23.61 4.75 17.57
N GLY A 38 -24.48 3.79 17.88
CA GLY A 38 -25.63 3.39 17.06
C GLY A 38 -25.31 2.32 16.02
N ALA A 39 -24.26 1.51 16.23
CA ALA A 39 -23.99 0.32 15.44
C ALA A 39 -24.62 -0.92 16.08
N SER A 40 -25.05 -1.89 15.25
CA SER A 40 -25.36 -3.25 15.68
C SER A 40 -24.07 -4.08 15.70
N VAL A 41 -23.78 -4.77 16.80
CA VAL A 41 -22.49 -5.44 16.99
C VAL A 41 -22.67 -6.95 17.14
N ALA A 42 -21.99 -7.75 16.31
CA ALA A 42 -21.83 -9.18 16.55
C ALA A 42 -20.40 -9.47 17.04
N VAL A 43 -20.32 -9.95 18.27
CA VAL A 43 -19.05 -10.29 18.93
C VAL A 43 -18.80 -11.78 18.79
N HIS A 44 -17.67 -12.13 18.17
CA HIS A 44 -17.11 -13.47 18.20
C HIS A 44 -16.01 -13.51 19.25
N VAL A 45 -16.13 -14.38 20.25
CA VAL A 45 -15.08 -14.65 21.24
C VAL A 45 -14.47 -16.02 20.96
N ASP A 46 -13.14 -16.05 20.73
CA ASP A 46 -12.42 -17.30 20.49
C ASP A 46 -12.73 -18.34 21.58
N ALA A 47 -13.00 -19.59 21.18
CA ALA A 47 -13.31 -20.68 22.11
C ALA A 47 -12.16 -20.98 23.09
N LYS A 48 -10.95 -20.58 22.79
CA LYS A 48 -9.77 -20.68 23.68
C LYS A 48 -9.77 -19.65 24.81
N ALA A 49 -10.56 -18.56 24.68
CA ALA A 49 -10.66 -17.57 25.74
C ALA A 49 -11.38 -18.15 26.97
N PRO A 50 -10.96 -17.79 28.19
CA PRO A 50 -11.56 -18.30 29.43
C PRO A 50 -13.06 -18.06 29.50
N ALA A 51 -13.81 -19.06 29.98
CA ALA A 51 -15.26 -18.96 30.13
C ALA A 51 -15.71 -17.81 31.07
N ALA A 52 -14.95 -17.58 32.14
CA ALA A 52 -15.17 -16.47 33.05
C ALA A 52 -15.03 -15.10 32.36
N GLY A 53 -14.05 -14.93 31.49
CA GLY A 53 -13.89 -13.69 30.70
C GLY A 53 -15.04 -13.47 29.73
N MET A 54 -15.54 -14.55 29.11
CA MET A 54 -16.72 -14.50 28.25
C MET A 54 -17.98 -14.12 29.02
N ALA A 55 -18.17 -14.69 30.21
CA ALA A 55 -19.31 -14.37 31.08
C ALA A 55 -19.27 -12.90 31.55
N ALA A 56 -18.09 -12.44 31.94
CA ALA A 56 -17.88 -11.03 32.33
C ALA A 56 -18.18 -10.07 31.16
N MET A 57 -17.71 -10.40 29.94
CA MET A 57 -17.99 -9.60 28.74
C MET A 57 -19.50 -9.57 28.43
N ARG A 58 -20.19 -10.70 28.53
CA ARG A 58 -21.68 -10.75 28.37
C ARG A 58 -22.38 -9.88 29.39
N GLY A 59 -21.97 -9.97 30.67
CA GLY A 59 -22.53 -9.14 31.75
C GLY A 59 -22.32 -7.66 31.51
N ALA A 60 -21.10 -7.28 31.07
CA ALA A 60 -20.73 -5.89 30.77
C ALA A 60 -21.51 -5.28 29.60
N LEU A 61 -22.13 -6.09 28.74
CA LEU A 61 -22.87 -5.66 27.54
C LEU A 61 -24.35 -6.04 27.56
N ALA A 62 -24.85 -6.52 28.70
CA ALA A 62 -26.22 -7.03 28.82
C ALA A 62 -27.31 -5.96 28.65
N ASP A 63 -26.97 -4.71 28.91
CA ASP A 63 -27.85 -3.52 28.75
C ASP A 63 -27.97 -3.06 27.29
N LEU A 64 -27.21 -3.66 26.35
CA LEU A 64 -27.15 -3.26 24.95
C LEU A 64 -27.76 -4.34 24.03
N PRO A 65 -29.08 -4.27 23.73
CA PRO A 65 -29.79 -5.29 22.97
C PRO A 65 -29.29 -5.43 21.52
N GLN A 66 -28.60 -4.42 20.99
CA GLN A 66 -27.99 -4.46 19.67
C GLN A 66 -26.61 -5.15 19.64
N VAL A 67 -26.13 -5.66 20.80
CA VAL A 67 -24.89 -6.44 20.88
C VAL A 67 -25.25 -7.92 20.95
N LEU A 68 -24.83 -8.69 19.96
CA LEU A 68 -25.06 -10.12 19.83
C LEU A 68 -23.73 -10.89 19.96
N PHE A 69 -23.80 -12.13 20.38
CA PHE A 69 -22.66 -13.03 20.46
C PHE A 69 -22.84 -14.20 19.50
N SER A 70 -21.94 -14.31 18.53
CA SER A 70 -21.94 -15.41 17.58
C SER A 70 -21.43 -16.72 18.19
N PRO A 71 -21.65 -17.88 17.53
CA PRO A 71 -21.02 -19.14 17.89
C PRO A 71 -19.51 -19.00 18.03
N ARG A 72 -18.94 -19.67 19.04
CA ARG A 72 -17.50 -19.62 19.32
C ARG A 72 -16.76 -20.67 18.50
N HIS A 73 -15.69 -20.25 17.83
CA HIS A 73 -14.75 -21.12 17.14
C HIS A 73 -13.38 -21.09 17.82
N SER A 74 -12.67 -22.22 17.82
CA SER A 74 -11.27 -22.27 18.18
C SER A 74 -10.45 -21.76 17.00
N CYS A 75 -10.20 -20.46 16.95
CA CYS A 75 -9.52 -19.82 15.86
C CYS A 75 -8.02 -20.04 15.90
N GLU A 76 -7.45 -20.33 14.74
CA GLU A 76 -6.02 -20.46 14.55
C GLU A 76 -5.56 -19.47 13.49
N TRP A 77 -4.51 -18.70 13.80
CA TRP A 77 -3.97 -17.72 12.87
C TRP A 77 -3.54 -18.38 11.54
N GLY A 78 -3.92 -17.76 10.44
CA GLY A 78 -3.63 -18.26 9.09
C GLY A 78 -4.45 -19.47 8.67
N MET A 79 -5.49 -19.84 9.43
CA MET A 79 -6.39 -20.97 9.12
C MET A 79 -7.82 -20.46 8.88
N PHE A 80 -8.62 -21.28 8.21
CA PHE A 80 -10.00 -20.95 7.81
C PHE A 80 -10.97 -20.65 8.98
N SER A 81 -10.62 -21.03 10.19
CA SER A 81 -11.44 -20.78 11.38
C SER A 81 -11.73 -19.28 11.63
N LEU A 82 -10.84 -18.36 11.19
CA LEU A 82 -11.10 -16.93 11.24
C LEU A 82 -12.16 -16.51 10.22
N VAL A 83 -12.12 -17.07 9.02
CA VAL A 83 -13.16 -16.85 8.00
C VAL A 83 -14.49 -17.38 8.49
N GLN A 84 -14.53 -18.59 9.06
CA GLN A 84 -15.75 -19.19 9.61
C GLN A 84 -16.36 -18.32 10.71
N ALA A 85 -15.56 -17.84 11.65
CA ALA A 85 -15.98 -16.94 12.70
C ALA A 85 -16.60 -15.64 12.14
N THR A 86 -15.98 -15.10 11.09
CA THR A 86 -16.50 -13.90 10.41
C THR A 86 -17.80 -14.17 9.67
N GLN A 87 -17.92 -15.34 9.00
CA GLN A 87 -19.14 -15.74 8.30
C GLN A 87 -20.33 -15.90 9.27
N ASP A 88 -20.12 -16.58 10.40
CA ASP A 88 -21.19 -16.84 11.37
C ASP A 88 -21.63 -15.54 12.07
N ALA A 89 -20.69 -14.65 12.40
CA ALA A 89 -21.02 -13.33 12.93
C ALA A 89 -21.74 -12.45 11.89
N ALA A 90 -21.36 -12.55 10.62
CA ALA A 90 -22.03 -11.84 9.53
C ALA A 90 -23.46 -12.35 9.32
N ALA A 91 -23.66 -13.68 9.29
CA ALA A 91 -24.98 -14.27 9.18
C ALA A 91 -25.88 -13.82 10.32
N LEU A 92 -25.41 -13.90 11.57
CA LEU A 92 -26.14 -13.45 12.74
C LEU A 92 -26.60 -11.98 12.65
N LEU A 93 -25.71 -11.07 12.17
CA LEU A 93 -26.07 -9.66 11.96
C LEU A 93 -27.13 -9.49 10.88
N LEU A 94 -26.96 -10.15 9.73
CA LEU A 94 -27.85 -10.01 8.59
C LEU A 94 -29.24 -10.59 8.86
N ASP A 95 -29.32 -11.65 9.66
CA ASP A 95 -30.59 -12.31 10.05
C ASP A 95 -31.33 -11.51 11.13
N ARG A 96 -30.60 -10.89 12.07
CA ARG A 96 -31.20 -10.18 13.18
C ARG A 96 -31.58 -8.74 12.87
N PHE A 97 -30.85 -8.10 11.95
CA PHE A 97 -31.03 -6.69 11.60
C PHE A 97 -31.20 -6.54 10.09
N GLU A 98 -32.46 -6.44 9.66
CA GLU A 98 -32.79 -6.37 8.23
C GLU A 98 -32.48 -5.03 7.60
N ASP A 99 -32.42 -3.97 8.40
CA ASP A 99 -32.18 -2.58 7.95
C ASP A 99 -30.70 -2.19 7.83
N LEU A 100 -29.77 -3.11 8.07
CA LEU A 100 -28.35 -2.84 7.89
C LEU A 100 -28.03 -2.46 6.45
N THR A 101 -27.21 -1.44 6.29
CA THR A 101 -26.71 -0.99 4.98
C THR A 101 -25.28 -1.45 4.72
N HIS A 102 -24.43 -1.37 5.75
CA HIS A 102 -23.02 -1.76 5.71
C HIS A 102 -22.66 -2.61 6.91
N VAL A 103 -21.66 -3.47 6.74
CA VAL A 103 -21.08 -4.29 7.81
C VAL A 103 -19.56 -4.13 7.76
N MET A 104 -18.96 -3.79 8.90
CA MET A 104 -17.53 -3.59 9.08
C MET A 104 -16.92 -4.65 10.00
N VAL A 105 -15.74 -5.18 9.62
CA VAL A 105 -14.98 -6.11 10.48
C VAL A 105 -13.93 -5.35 11.27
N VAL A 106 -13.92 -5.61 12.59
CA VAL A 106 -12.92 -5.09 13.53
C VAL A 106 -12.46 -6.20 14.48
N SER A 107 -11.47 -5.92 15.30
CA SER A 107 -11.08 -6.82 16.41
C SER A 107 -11.18 -6.11 17.76
N GLY A 108 -11.11 -6.88 18.84
CA GLY A 108 -11.07 -6.33 20.19
C GLY A 108 -9.86 -5.40 20.47
N SER A 109 -8.83 -5.41 19.61
CA SER A 109 -7.68 -4.52 19.66
C SER A 109 -7.74 -3.33 18.68
N CYS A 110 -8.90 -3.13 18.05
CA CYS A 110 -9.17 -1.95 17.23
C CYS A 110 -9.76 -0.84 18.09
N LEU A 111 -9.29 0.39 17.89
CA LEU A 111 -9.78 1.58 18.57
C LEU A 111 -10.48 2.48 17.57
N PRO A 112 -11.77 2.81 17.75
CA PRO A 112 -12.41 3.90 17.03
C PRO A 112 -11.68 5.21 17.35
N LEU A 113 -11.20 5.91 16.33
CA LEU A 113 -10.51 7.21 16.48
C LEU A 113 -11.49 8.37 16.39
N ARG A 114 -12.57 8.19 15.66
CA ARG A 114 -13.63 9.16 15.46
C ARG A 114 -14.96 8.59 15.92
N PRO A 115 -15.95 9.43 16.26
CA PRO A 115 -17.30 8.97 16.57
C PRO A 115 -17.86 8.07 15.46
N VAL A 116 -18.65 7.08 15.83
CA VAL A 116 -19.31 6.18 14.86
C VAL A 116 -20.21 6.96 13.90
N GLN A 117 -20.74 8.09 14.37
CA GLN A 117 -21.54 9.03 13.59
C GLN A 117 -20.77 9.57 12.38
N ASP A 118 -19.46 9.83 12.52
CA ASP A 118 -18.59 10.28 11.44
C ASP A 118 -18.47 9.21 10.35
N LEU A 119 -18.22 7.96 10.75
CA LEU A 119 -18.18 6.84 9.82
C LEU A 119 -19.52 6.68 9.09
N ARG A 120 -20.63 6.83 9.80
CA ARG A 120 -21.97 6.77 9.18
C ARG A 120 -22.20 7.93 8.21
N ALA A 121 -21.76 9.15 8.55
CA ALA A 121 -21.85 10.30 7.65
C ALA A 121 -21.00 10.09 6.38
N PHE A 122 -19.81 9.55 6.54
CA PHE A 122 -18.94 9.18 5.42
C PHE A 122 -19.59 8.11 4.52
N LEU A 123 -20.11 7.04 5.09
CA LEU A 123 -20.80 5.97 4.34
C LEU A 123 -22.07 6.47 3.66
N ALA A 124 -22.73 7.50 4.19
CA ALA A 124 -23.91 8.12 3.55
C ALA A 124 -23.57 8.82 2.23
N LEU A 125 -22.33 9.28 2.07
CA LEU A 125 -21.81 9.78 0.79
C LEU A 125 -21.50 8.64 -0.19
N HIS A 126 -21.38 7.41 0.32
CA HIS A 126 -21.00 6.23 -0.45
C HIS A 126 -21.93 5.04 -0.24
N PRO A 127 -23.28 5.19 -0.38
CA PRO A 127 -24.27 4.23 0.13
C PRO A 127 -24.23 2.85 -0.54
N ARG A 128 -23.61 2.73 -1.70
CA ARG A 128 -23.50 1.48 -2.46
C ARG A 128 -22.06 1.01 -2.65
N ARG A 129 -21.08 1.56 -1.91
CA ARG A 129 -19.66 1.28 -2.10
C ARG A 129 -19.15 0.28 -1.08
N ASP A 130 -18.43 -0.71 -1.56
CA ASP A 130 -17.73 -1.70 -0.77
C ASP A 130 -16.28 -1.26 -0.56
N PHE A 131 -15.86 -1.10 0.69
CA PHE A 131 -14.48 -0.75 1.05
C PHE A 131 -13.75 -2.01 1.47
N ILE A 132 -12.97 -2.56 0.58
CA ILE A 132 -12.17 -3.77 0.82
C ILE A 132 -10.89 -3.71 -0.01
N GLU A 133 -9.74 -3.71 0.67
CA GLU A 133 -8.47 -3.86 -0.03
C GLU A 133 -8.44 -5.21 -0.76
N SER A 134 -8.33 -5.17 -2.07
CA SER A 134 -8.43 -6.37 -2.91
C SER A 134 -7.51 -6.22 -4.13
N VAL A 135 -6.28 -6.73 -3.98
CA VAL A 135 -5.21 -6.69 -4.97
C VAL A 135 -5.08 -8.07 -5.60
N THR A 136 -4.89 -8.14 -6.93
CA THR A 136 -4.63 -9.42 -7.61
C THR A 136 -3.40 -10.11 -7.02
N ALA A 137 -3.46 -11.41 -6.81
CA ALA A 137 -2.38 -12.16 -6.16
C ALA A 137 -1.03 -12.02 -6.90
N ALA A 138 -1.05 -11.82 -8.23
CA ALA A 138 0.14 -11.60 -9.03
C ALA A 138 0.83 -10.24 -8.77
N ASP A 139 0.08 -9.23 -8.31
CA ASP A 139 0.56 -7.85 -8.14
C ASP A 139 0.88 -7.50 -6.67
N VAL A 140 0.81 -8.48 -5.78
CA VAL A 140 1.09 -8.28 -4.36
C VAL A 140 2.59 -8.21 -4.12
N GLY A 141 3.06 -7.08 -3.57
CA GLY A 141 4.48 -6.85 -3.27
C GLY A 141 4.87 -6.98 -1.79
N TRP A 142 3.90 -7.17 -0.88
CA TRP A 142 4.17 -7.15 0.58
C TRP A 142 4.28 -8.52 1.24
N THR A 143 4.16 -9.62 0.50
CA THR A 143 4.26 -10.95 1.10
C THR A 143 5.71 -11.38 1.25
N VAL A 144 6.08 -11.66 2.49
CA VAL A 144 7.41 -12.18 2.81
C VAL A 144 7.50 -13.67 2.44
N GLY A 145 8.60 -14.08 1.80
CA GLY A 145 8.87 -15.48 1.49
C GLY A 145 8.19 -16.02 0.23
N GLY A 146 7.66 -15.17 -0.64
CA GLY A 146 7.26 -15.54 -2.00
C GLY A 146 5.98 -16.37 -2.13
N LEU A 147 5.15 -16.45 -1.08
CA LEU A 147 3.88 -17.19 -1.12
C LEU A 147 2.70 -16.28 -1.55
N ASN A 148 2.78 -15.65 -2.73
CA ASN A 148 1.69 -14.84 -3.28
C ASN A 148 0.66 -15.73 -3.98
N GLU A 149 0.96 -16.12 -5.22
CA GLU A 149 0.12 -17.05 -5.98
C GLU A 149 0.15 -18.46 -5.39
N GLU A 150 1.26 -18.86 -4.80
CA GLU A 150 1.41 -20.18 -4.18
C GLU A 150 0.46 -20.41 -3.00
N ARG A 151 -0.05 -19.36 -2.32
CA ARG A 151 -1.13 -19.50 -1.33
C ARG A 151 -2.35 -20.22 -1.90
N PHE A 152 -2.63 -20.01 -3.19
CA PHE A 152 -3.80 -20.55 -3.88
C PHE A 152 -3.50 -21.85 -4.63
N THR A 153 -2.27 -22.03 -5.08
CA THR A 153 -1.90 -23.17 -5.91
C THR A 153 -1.26 -24.32 -5.14
N LEU A 154 -0.75 -24.06 -3.93
CA LEU A 154 -0.28 -25.11 -3.03
C LEU A 154 -1.35 -25.48 -1.99
N HIS A 155 -1.11 -26.55 -1.25
CA HIS A 155 -2.02 -27.09 -0.25
C HIS A 155 -1.45 -26.86 1.15
N PHE A 156 -2.22 -26.22 2.04
CA PHE A 156 -1.79 -25.85 3.40
C PHE A 156 -2.70 -26.49 4.46
N PRO A 157 -2.45 -27.75 4.87
CA PRO A 157 -3.31 -28.46 5.82
C PRO A 157 -2.97 -28.19 7.28
N PHE A 158 -1.86 -27.54 7.57
CA PHE A 158 -1.36 -27.33 8.94
C PHE A 158 -1.23 -25.85 9.27
N SER A 159 -1.39 -25.52 10.56
CA SER A 159 -1.02 -24.21 11.09
C SER A 159 0.50 -24.01 11.05
N TRP A 160 0.94 -22.93 10.41
CA TRP A 160 2.35 -22.51 10.41
C TRP A 160 2.89 -22.28 11.83
N ARG A 161 2.09 -21.64 12.69
CA ARG A 161 2.52 -21.35 14.07
C ARG A 161 2.77 -22.59 14.90
N ARG A 162 1.95 -23.63 14.74
CA ARG A 162 2.07 -24.88 15.50
C ARG A 162 3.12 -25.84 14.97
N ARG A 163 3.33 -25.87 13.65
CA ARG A 163 4.15 -26.87 12.97
C ARG A 163 5.04 -26.27 11.89
N ARG A 164 5.77 -25.20 12.23
CA ARG A 164 6.58 -24.42 11.27
C ARG A 164 7.51 -25.30 10.42
N LYS A 165 8.33 -26.15 11.05
CA LYS A 165 9.27 -27.03 10.33
C LYS A 165 8.57 -28.00 9.36
N LEU A 166 7.39 -28.52 9.76
CA LEU A 166 6.59 -29.39 8.91
C LEU A 166 5.96 -28.62 7.76
N PHE A 167 5.48 -27.42 8.02
CA PHE A 167 4.93 -26.51 7.02
C PHE A 167 5.97 -26.20 5.94
N ASP A 168 7.17 -25.75 6.35
CA ASP A 168 8.25 -25.40 5.42
C ASP A 168 8.70 -26.60 4.57
N ARG A 169 8.86 -27.77 5.20
CA ARG A 169 9.19 -29.02 4.49
C ARG A 169 8.10 -29.44 3.50
N TYR A 170 6.85 -29.28 3.88
CA TYR A 170 5.72 -29.65 3.03
C TYR A 170 5.57 -28.71 1.83
N VAL A 171 5.81 -27.41 2.01
CA VAL A 171 5.89 -26.44 0.91
C VAL A 171 7.04 -26.80 -0.05
N ALA A 172 8.24 -27.07 0.48
CA ALA A 172 9.39 -27.47 -0.31
C ALA A 172 9.13 -28.77 -1.11
N LEU A 173 8.46 -29.76 -0.52
CA LEU A 173 8.07 -31.00 -1.20
C LEU A 173 7.10 -30.74 -2.35
N GLN A 174 6.07 -29.92 -2.13
CA GLN A 174 5.11 -29.57 -3.18
C GLN A 174 5.79 -28.85 -4.36
N ARG A 175 6.71 -27.91 -4.07
CA ARG A 175 7.51 -27.23 -5.09
C ARG A 175 8.37 -28.20 -5.89
N ARG A 176 9.05 -29.14 -5.18
CA ARG A 176 9.87 -30.20 -5.83
C ARG A 176 9.05 -31.10 -6.74
N LEU A 177 7.83 -31.44 -6.32
CA LEU A 177 6.89 -32.28 -7.09
C LEU A 177 6.13 -31.47 -8.16
N ARG A 178 6.38 -30.15 -8.26
CA ARG A 178 5.62 -29.23 -9.15
C ARG A 178 4.10 -29.33 -8.96
N TYR A 179 3.67 -29.65 -7.73
CA TYR A 179 2.26 -29.79 -7.41
C TYR A 179 1.56 -28.44 -7.51
N LYS A 180 0.40 -28.41 -8.20
CA LYS A 180 -0.47 -27.24 -8.29
C LYS A 180 -1.92 -27.65 -8.17
N ARG A 181 -2.62 -27.04 -7.21
CA ARG A 181 -4.08 -27.14 -7.11
C ARG A 181 -4.75 -26.32 -8.20
N ARG A 182 -5.88 -26.80 -8.66
CA ARG A 182 -6.76 -25.98 -9.52
C ARG A 182 -7.53 -24.98 -8.65
N ILE A 183 -7.55 -23.73 -9.08
CA ILE A 183 -8.40 -22.70 -8.52
C ILE A 183 -9.83 -22.96 -9.03
N PRO A 184 -10.87 -22.87 -8.17
CA PRO A 184 -12.25 -23.03 -8.62
C PRO A 184 -12.59 -22.09 -9.78
N GLN A 185 -13.30 -22.60 -10.77
CA GLN A 185 -13.65 -21.82 -11.96
C GLN A 185 -14.42 -20.56 -11.58
N GLY A 186 -14.08 -19.42 -12.18
CA GLY A 186 -14.69 -18.13 -11.90
C GLY A 186 -14.28 -17.49 -10.57
N LEU A 187 -13.30 -18.05 -9.86
CA LEU A 187 -12.65 -17.43 -8.71
C LEU A 187 -11.31 -16.83 -9.17
N VAL A 188 -11.18 -15.52 -9.08
CA VAL A 188 -9.92 -14.81 -9.31
C VAL A 188 -9.30 -14.50 -7.95
N PRO A 189 -8.11 -15.03 -7.63
CA PRO A 189 -7.46 -14.81 -6.34
C PRO A 189 -7.08 -13.35 -6.13
N HIS A 190 -7.53 -12.81 -5.00
CA HIS A 190 -7.14 -11.48 -4.52
C HIS A 190 -6.67 -11.56 -3.07
N LEU A 191 -5.74 -10.69 -2.72
CA LEU A 191 -5.20 -10.51 -1.39
C LEU A 191 -5.48 -9.09 -0.89
N GLY A 192 -5.58 -8.93 0.41
CA GLY A 192 -5.76 -7.62 1.03
C GLY A 192 -5.99 -7.73 2.52
N SER A 193 -6.28 -6.59 3.13
CA SER A 193 -6.53 -6.50 4.57
C SER A 193 -7.79 -7.28 4.97
N GLN A 194 -7.73 -7.99 6.10
CA GLN A 194 -8.88 -8.62 6.75
C GLN A 194 -9.98 -7.59 7.16
N TRP A 195 -9.63 -6.32 7.26
CA TRP A 195 -10.46 -5.26 7.83
C TRP A 195 -11.21 -4.51 6.73
N TRP A 196 -12.35 -5.03 6.36
CA TRP A 196 -13.20 -4.50 5.30
C TRP A 196 -14.50 -3.92 5.85
N CYS A 197 -15.15 -3.08 5.04
CA CYS A 197 -16.51 -2.60 5.24
C CYS A 197 -17.32 -2.85 3.96
N LEU A 198 -18.19 -3.84 3.98
CA LEU A 198 -18.99 -4.26 2.83
C LEU A 198 -20.44 -3.79 2.99
N THR A 199 -21.07 -3.51 1.85
CA THR A 199 -22.51 -3.29 1.80
C THR A 199 -23.26 -4.60 2.12
N ARG A 200 -24.46 -4.46 2.70
CA ARG A 200 -25.35 -5.60 2.96
C ARG A 200 -25.59 -6.48 1.72
N PRO A 201 -25.91 -5.92 0.52
CA PRO A 201 -26.13 -6.75 -0.66
C PRO A 201 -24.90 -7.59 -1.02
N THR A 202 -23.71 -7.02 -1.02
CA THR A 202 -22.46 -7.73 -1.33
C THR A 202 -22.20 -8.85 -0.30
N LEU A 203 -22.29 -8.53 0.99
CA LEU A 203 -22.03 -9.53 2.04
C LEU A 203 -23.07 -10.66 1.98
N ARG A 204 -24.35 -10.34 1.76
CA ARG A 204 -25.41 -11.33 1.58
C ARG A 204 -25.16 -12.22 0.36
N ALA A 205 -24.76 -11.62 -0.76
CA ALA A 205 -24.44 -12.38 -1.98
C ALA A 205 -23.24 -13.34 -1.77
N ILE A 206 -22.22 -12.93 -1.03
CA ILE A 206 -21.10 -13.81 -0.65
C ILE A 206 -21.58 -14.99 0.20
N LEU A 207 -22.40 -14.74 1.22
CA LEU A 207 -22.89 -15.78 2.12
C LEU A 207 -23.92 -16.70 1.49
N ALA A 208 -24.68 -16.21 0.52
CA ALA A 208 -25.71 -16.95 -0.21
C ALA A 208 -25.23 -17.53 -1.55
N ASP A 209 -23.92 -17.42 -1.88
CA ASP A 209 -23.41 -17.97 -3.14
C ASP A 209 -23.68 -19.47 -3.22
N PRO A 210 -24.36 -19.98 -4.28
CA PRO A 210 -24.63 -21.40 -4.45
C PRO A 210 -23.37 -22.30 -4.41
N ARG A 211 -22.23 -21.74 -4.74
CA ARG A 211 -20.94 -22.42 -4.71
C ARG A 211 -20.15 -22.16 -3.41
N ARG A 212 -20.75 -21.53 -2.42
CA ARG A 212 -20.06 -21.22 -1.15
C ARG A 212 -19.39 -22.44 -0.54
N ALA A 213 -20.06 -23.59 -0.51
CA ALA A 213 -19.51 -24.82 0.06
C ALA A 213 -18.23 -25.29 -0.68
N GLU A 214 -18.15 -25.06 -2.00
CA GLU A 214 -16.95 -25.33 -2.79
C GLU A 214 -15.82 -24.36 -2.44
N PHE A 215 -16.13 -23.06 -2.37
CA PHE A 215 -15.14 -22.04 -1.99
C PHE A 215 -14.64 -22.25 -0.57
N ASP A 216 -15.50 -22.53 0.39
CA ASP A 216 -15.11 -22.82 1.77
C ASP A 216 -14.17 -24.05 1.84
N ARG A 217 -14.49 -25.12 1.11
CA ARG A 217 -13.63 -26.31 1.02
C ARG A 217 -12.28 -25.98 0.40
N TYR A 218 -12.25 -25.14 -0.63
CA TYR A 218 -11.02 -24.72 -1.27
C TYR A 218 -10.18 -23.84 -0.33
N PHE A 219 -10.76 -22.81 0.31
CA PHE A 219 -10.06 -21.88 1.18
C PHE A 219 -9.63 -22.49 2.52
N ARG A 220 -10.23 -23.60 2.97
CA ARG A 220 -9.71 -24.38 4.11
C ARG A 220 -8.27 -24.88 3.91
N ARG A 221 -7.76 -24.83 2.69
CA ARG A 221 -6.41 -25.27 2.33
C ARG A 221 -5.57 -24.14 1.70
N VAL A 222 -6.04 -22.92 1.77
CA VAL A 222 -5.29 -21.70 1.44
C VAL A 222 -4.61 -21.19 2.72
N TRP A 223 -3.40 -20.67 2.59
CA TRP A 223 -2.68 -20.07 3.71
C TRP A 223 -3.16 -18.62 3.93
N ILE A 224 -3.45 -18.28 5.19
CA ILE A 224 -4.02 -16.99 5.61
C ILE A 224 -5.27 -16.62 4.77
N PRO A 225 -6.33 -17.44 4.85
CA PRO A 225 -7.53 -17.26 4.02
C PRO A 225 -8.35 -16.03 4.43
N ASP A 226 -8.20 -15.50 5.65
CA ASP A 226 -8.84 -14.27 6.13
C ASP A 226 -8.37 -13.01 5.36
N GLU A 227 -7.19 -13.07 4.73
CA GLU A 227 -6.66 -12.02 3.84
C GLU A 227 -7.01 -12.25 2.36
N SER A 228 -7.81 -13.24 2.02
CA SER A 228 -8.07 -13.60 0.62
C SER A 228 -9.49 -14.08 0.30
N TYR A 229 -10.21 -14.62 1.26
CA TYR A 229 -11.57 -15.15 1.05
C TYR A 229 -12.55 -14.05 0.64
N PHE A 230 -12.74 -13.06 1.51
CA PHE A 230 -13.66 -11.96 1.25
C PHE A 230 -13.17 -11.06 0.11
N GLN A 231 -11.85 -10.88 0.00
CA GLN A 231 -11.19 -10.11 -1.06
C GLN A 231 -11.47 -10.69 -2.45
N SER A 232 -11.41 -12.01 -2.59
CA SER A 232 -11.71 -12.70 -3.85
C SER A 232 -13.21 -12.76 -4.15
N LEU A 233 -14.04 -13.03 -3.14
CA LEU A 233 -15.49 -13.16 -3.34
C LEU A 233 -16.18 -11.82 -3.51
N ALA A 234 -15.70 -10.75 -2.89
CA ALA A 234 -16.22 -9.40 -3.15
C ALA A 234 -16.07 -9.03 -4.63
N ARG A 235 -14.94 -9.35 -5.26
CA ARG A 235 -14.74 -9.12 -6.71
C ARG A 235 -15.73 -9.90 -7.59
N ARG A 236 -16.21 -11.03 -7.10
CA ARG A 236 -17.21 -11.84 -7.80
C ARG A 236 -18.60 -11.24 -7.69
N HIS A 237 -18.95 -10.63 -6.55
CA HIS A 237 -20.31 -10.22 -6.22
C HIS A 237 -20.54 -8.71 -6.23
N SER A 238 -19.48 -7.89 -6.26
CA SER A 238 -19.59 -6.44 -6.31
C SER A 238 -18.92 -5.85 -7.52
N ARG A 239 -19.57 -4.87 -8.14
CA ARG A 239 -19.00 -4.03 -9.19
C ARG A 239 -18.58 -2.65 -8.68
N ASN A 240 -18.81 -2.36 -7.40
CA ASN A 240 -18.59 -1.04 -6.82
C ASN A 240 -17.62 -1.12 -5.62
N ILE A 241 -16.44 -1.68 -5.87
CA ILE A 241 -15.39 -1.82 -4.88
C ILE A 241 -14.45 -0.62 -4.91
N GLU A 242 -14.27 -0.02 -3.75
CA GLU A 242 -13.14 0.88 -3.49
C GLU A 242 -12.05 0.11 -2.74
N SER A 243 -10.93 -0.14 -3.44
CA SER A 243 -9.87 -1.04 -2.96
C SER A 243 -9.00 -0.35 -1.90
N ARG A 244 -9.54 -0.19 -0.71
CA ARG A 244 -8.86 0.29 0.50
C ARG A 244 -9.55 -0.21 1.77
N SER A 245 -8.84 -0.18 2.90
CA SER A 245 -9.42 -0.40 4.21
C SER A 245 -9.76 0.94 4.88
N LEU A 246 -10.88 1.00 5.59
CA LEU A 246 -11.23 2.12 6.48
C LEU A 246 -10.60 1.99 7.87
N THR A 247 -9.88 0.90 8.12
CA THR A 247 -9.11 0.65 9.34
C THR A 247 -7.64 0.92 9.08
N LEU A 248 -7.06 1.85 9.82
CA LEU A 248 -5.63 2.14 9.81
C LEU A 248 -4.87 0.95 10.42
N ALA A 249 -4.12 0.26 9.61
CA ALA A 249 -3.18 -0.78 10.01
C ALA A 249 -1.88 -0.59 9.24
N LYS A 250 -0.76 -0.57 9.95
CA LYS A 250 0.57 -0.45 9.35
C LYS A 250 1.40 -1.66 9.70
N PHE A 251 2.27 -2.05 8.80
CA PHE A 251 3.12 -3.23 8.92
C PHE A 251 4.56 -2.85 8.63
N ASP A 252 5.49 -3.50 9.31
CA ASP A 252 6.91 -3.42 8.99
C ASP A 252 7.26 -4.24 7.73
N GLY A 253 8.51 -4.14 7.28
CA GLY A 253 9.00 -4.89 6.12
C GLY A 253 8.98 -6.42 6.29
N GLN A 254 8.69 -6.93 7.50
CA GLN A 254 8.52 -8.35 7.79
C GLN A 254 7.05 -8.78 7.93
N GLY A 255 6.11 -7.87 7.66
CA GLY A 255 4.68 -8.13 7.79
C GLY A 255 4.16 -8.17 9.23
N LYS A 256 4.92 -7.65 10.22
CA LYS A 256 4.44 -7.48 11.59
C LYS A 256 3.65 -6.19 11.71
N PRO A 257 2.47 -6.19 12.35
CA PRO A 257 1.72 -4.96 12.55
C PRO A 257 2.45 -4.04 13.54
N TYR A 258 2.50 -2.75 13.21
CA TYR A 258 2.88 -1.72 14.18
C TYR A 258 1.90 -1.69 15.34
N ILE A 259 2.42 -1.38 16.51
CA ILE A 259 1.65 -1.16 17.73
C ILE A 259 1.65 0.33 18.02
N PHE A 260 0.47 0.92 18.20
CA PHE A 260 0.32 2.31 18.58
C PHE A 260 0.34 2.45 20.10
N TYR A 261 1.19 3.35 20.57
CA TYR A 261 1.41 3.70 21.97
C TYR A 261 0.88 5.11 22.25
N ASP A 262 0.90 5.54 23.52
CA ASP A 262 0.36 6.82 23.96
C ASP A 262 1.01 8.05 23.29
N ASP A 263 2.28 7.96 22.92
CA ASP A 263 3.02 9.00 22.22
C ASP A 263 2.64 9.15 20.74
N HIS A 264 1.88 8.21 20.18
CA HIS A 264 1.36 8.28 18.82
C HIS A 264 0.01 9.04 18.71
N LEU A 265 -0.49 9.64 19.80
CA LEU A 265 -1.79 10.31 19.83
C LEU A 265 -1.93 11.33 18.70
N GLY A 266 -1.00 12.28 18.59
CA GLY A 266 -1.05 13.31 17.55
C GLY A 266 -0.95 12.77 16.12
N MET A 267 -0.23 11.64 15.91
CA MET A 267 -0.20 10.95 14.62
C MET A 267 -1.57 10.36 14.26
N LEU A 268 -2.23 9.74 15.22
CA LEU A 268 -3.54 9.13 15.02
C LEU A 268 -4.61 10.19 14.74
N GLU A 269 -4.59 11.33 15.43
CA GLU A 269 -5.49 12.46 15.16
C GLU A 269 -5.30 13.00 13.74
N GLN A 270 -4.05 13.24 13.34
CA GLN A 270 -3.73 13.77 12.00
C GLN A 270 -4.11 12.82 10.88
N SER A 271 -4.14 11.51 11.13
CA SER A 271 -4.57 10.52 10.15
C SER A 271 -6.03 10.66 9.73
N ARG A 272 -6.86 11.26 10.59
CA ARG A 272 -8.32 11.33 10.43
C ARG A 272 -8.99 9.99 10.07
N CYS A 273 -8.33 8.88 10.36
CA CYS A 273 -8.90 7.55 10.13
C CYS A 273 -10.04 7.27 11.12
N PHE A 274 -10.98 6.41 10.72
CA PHE A 274 -12.11 6.03 11.59
C PHE A 274 -11.72 5.07 12.69
N VAL A 275 -10.81 4.15 12.39
CA VAL A 275 -10.38 3.07 13.28
C VAL A 275 -8.89 2.84 13.13
N ALA A 276 -8.18 2.55 14.21
CA ALA A 276 -6.78 2.14 14.16
C ALA A 276 -6.52 0.81 14.86
N ARG A 277 -5.49 0.10 14.40
CA ARG A 277 -4.95 -1.13 15.02
C ARG A 277 -3.45 -1.31 14.71
N LYS A 278 -2.66 -2.01 15.57
CA LYS A 278 -3.04 -2.50 16.90
C LYS A 278 -2.73 -1.45 17.94
N ILE A 279 -3.63 -1.28 18.88
CA ILE A 279 -3.38 -0.39 20.01
C ILE A 279 -2.72 -1.19 21.13
N TRP A 280 -1.69 -0.61 21.75
CA TRP A 280 -1.10 -1.20 22.93
C TRP A 280 -2.13 -1.26 24.08
N ARG A 281 -2.22 -2.42 24.73
CA ARG A 281 -3.23 -2.65 25.77
C ARG A 281 -3.14 -1.68 26.96
N ARG A 282 -1.99 -1.08 27.21
CA ARG A 282 -1.76 -0.09 28.26
C ARG A 282 -1.70 1.35 27.75
N ALA A 283 -2.17 1.62 26.55
CA ALA A 283 -2.22 2.97 25.97
C ALA A 283 -3.39 3.76 26.60
N HIS A 284 -3.29 4.08 27.87
CA HIS A 284 -4.36 4.70 28.65
C HIS A 284 -4.77 6.06 28.09
N ARG A 285 -3.82 6.85 27.58
CA ARG A 285 -4.09 8.15 26.97
C ARG A 285 -4.89 8.00 25.66
N LEU A 286 -4.52 7.03 24.82
CA LEU A 286 -5.25 6.77 23.57
C LEU A 286 -6.69 6.33 23.87
N TYR A 287 -6.86 5.39 24.80
CA TYR A 287 -8.18 4.90 25.16
C TYR A 287 -9.04 5.95 25.89
N ALA A 288 -8.45 6.92 26.57
CA ALA A 288 -9.18 8.01 27.22
C ALA A 288 -9.54 9.12 26.23
N HIS A 289 -8.69 9.36 25.23
CA HIS A 289 -8.89 10.42 24.26
C HIS A 289 -9.83 10.04 23.12
N PHE A 290 -9.77 8.80 22.64
CA PHE A 290 -10.55 8.32 21.49
C PHE A 290 -11.79 7.52 21.91
N PRO A 291 -12.91 7.60 21.16
CA PRO A 291 -13.09 8.38 19.92
C PRO A 291 -13.16 9.88 20.20
N HIS A 292 -12.55 10.69 19.32
CA HIS A 292 -12.51 12.14 19.42
C HIS A 292 -13.25 12.80 18.26
N GLY A 293 -14.17 13.72 18.56
CA GLY A 293 -14.96 14.46 17.59
C GLY A 293 -16.31 14.91 18.16
N ASP A 294 -17.00 15.74 17.40
CA ASP A 294 -18.33 16.26 17.77
C ASP A 294 -19.44 15.31 17.27
N THR A 295 -20.06 14.60 18.18
CA THR A 295 -21.17 13.67 17.86
C THR A 295 -22.45 14.39 17.40
N ALA A 296 -22.61 15.66 17.77
CA ALA A 296 -23.76 16.47 17.36
C ALA A 296 -23.59 17.01 15.92
N ARG A 297 -22.34 17.14 15.48
CA ARG A 297 -22.00 17.59 14.12
C ARG A 297 -21.06 16.61 13.45
N PRO A 298 -21.57 15.46 13.00
CA PRO A 298 -20.74 14.42 12.40
C PRO A 298 -19.99 14.93 11.16
N SER A 299 -18.70 14.61 11.08
CA SER A 299 -17.87 14.92 9.92
C SER A 299 -17.79 13.71 8.99
N ALA A 300 -18.03 13.94 7.71
CA ALA A 300 -17.80 12.93 6.66
C ALA A 300 -16.39 13.05 6.03
N ASP A 301 -15.46 13.71 6.71
CA ASP A 301 -14.11 13.93 6.22
C ASP A 301 -13.43 12.62 5.83
N GLU A 302 -12.74 12.68 4.71
CA GLU A 302 -11.96 11.59 4.15
C GLU A 302 -10.81 11.18 5.10
N PRO A 303 -10.65 9.87 5.42
CA PRO A 303 -9.49 9.41 6.16
C PRO A 303 -8.20 9.60 5.36
N ARG A 304 -7.10 9.95 6.05
CA ARG A 304 -5.80 10.27 5.45
C ARG A 304 -4.68 9.40 6.03
N PRO A 305 -4.72 8.07 5.80
CA PRO A 305 -3.72 7.14 6.32
C PRO A 305 -2.31 7.40 5.77
N GLU A 306 -2.20 8.01 4.59
CA GLU A 306 -0.94 8.39 3.93
C GLU A 306 -0.14 9.43 4.73
N ARG A 307 -0.79 10.29 5.52
CA ARG A 307 -0.08 11.21 6.43
C ARG A 307 0.81 10.47 7.42
N LEU A 308 0.32 9.34 7.93
CA LEU A 308 1.11 8.49 8.80
C LEU A 308 2.31 7.90 8.06
N ASP A 309 2.15 7.48 6.82
CA ASP A 309 3.25 6.96 5.99
C ASP A 309 4.32 8.02 5.78
N ARG A 310 3.91 9.26 5.49
CA ARG A 310 4.84 10.39 5.37
C ARG A 310 5.63 10.61 6.67
N MET A 311 4.94 10.64 7.82
CA MET A 311 5.60 10.86 9.11
C MET A 311 6.59 9.73 9.45
N ILE A 312 6.22 8.47 9.20
CA ILE A 312 7.09 7.30 9.40
C ILE A 312 8.28 7.37 8.45
N SER A 313 8.06 7.63 7.17
CA SER A 313 9.15 7.73 6.17
C SER A 313 10.12 8.84 6.51
N GLN A 314 9.65 10.01 6.93
CA GLN A 314 10.50 11.10 7.38
C GLN A 314 11.28 10.76 8.66
N ALA A 315 10.68 10.02 9.59
CA ALA A 315 11.36 9.56 10.80
C ALA A 315 12.45 8.53 10.47
N VAL A 316 12.17 7.57 9.58
CA VAL A 316 13.16 6.59 9.08
C VAL A 316 14.28 7.31 8.34
N ALA A 317 13.98 8.24 7.45
CA ALA A 317 14.97 9.02 6.74
C ALA A 317 15.90 9.78 7.70
N ARG A 318 15.36 10.41 8.75
CA ARG A 318 16.16 11.08 9.77
C ARG A 318 17.05 10.12 10.56
N CYS A 319 16.63 8.87 10.76
CA CYS A 319 17.39 7.89 11.50
C CYS A 319 18.45 7.16 10.65
N SER A 320 18.19 6.93 9.37
CA SER A 320 18.99 6.03 8.53
C SER A 320 19.65 6.72 7.33
N LEU A 321 19.04 7.76 6.76
CA LEU A 321 19.56 8.44 5.60
C LEU A 321 20.45 9.62 6.01
N GLY A 322 21.64 9.69 5.41
CA GLY A 322 22.48 10.88 5.46
C GLY A 322 23.24 11.11 6.76
N ARG A 323 23.55 10.09 7.54
CA ARG A 323 24.59 10.22 8.56
C ARG A 323 25.96 10.14 7.90
N PRO A 324 26.69 11.25 7.80
CA PRO A 324 28.07 11.20 7.30
C PRO A 324 28.86 10.15 8.08
N GLY A 325 29.59 9.26 7.39
CA GLY A 325 30.40 8.23 8.01
C GLY A 325 29.65 7.00 8.54
N LEU A 326 28.34 6.86 8.32
CA LEU A 326 27.62 5.65 8.75
C LEU A 326 28.22 4.37 8.15
N TYR A 327 28.69 4.42 6.91
CA TYR A 327 29.39 3.33 6.23
C TYR A 327 30.83 3.13 6.72
N MET A 328 31.37 4.07 7.50
CA MET A 328 32.72 4.00 8.09
C MET A 328 32.73 3.33 9.47
N GLN A 329 31.57 3.05 10.04
CA GLN A 329 31.44 2.74 11.46
C GLN A 329 31.99 1.40 11.91
N SER A 330 32.29 0.47 11.06
CA SER A 330 32.52 -0.86 11.61
C SER A 330 33.62 -1.69 11.00
N ARG A 331 34.29 -1.26 9.95
CA ARG A 331 35.31 -2.09 9.32
C ARG A 331 36.37 -1.26 8.64
N PHE A 332 37.60 -1.59 8.93
CA PHE A 332 38.72 -1.22 8.05
C PHE A 332 38.41 -1.70 6.63
N PRO A 333 38.72 -0.91 5.59
CA PRO A 333 38.58 -1.34 4.22
C PRO A 333 39.28 -2.69 4.02
N LEU A 334 38.59 -3.65 3.44
CA LEU A 334 39.23 -4.89 3.04
C LEU A 334 40.17 -4.58 1.86
N LYS A 335 41.35 -5.18 1.88
CA LYS A 335 42.47 -4.91 0.97
C LYS A 335 42.10 -4.81 -0.52
N ASP A 336 41.06 -5.49 -0.99
CA ASP A 336 40.65 -5.51 -2.39
C ASP A 336 39.23 -4.95 -2.62
N ARG A 337 38.65 -4.23 -1.64
CA ARG A 337 37.31 -3.64 -1.70
C ARG A 337 37.30 -2.20 -1.23
N GLU A 338 38.40 -1.55 -1.47
CA GLU A 338 38.61 -0.22 -0.98
C GLU A 338 37.87 0.78 -1.81
N ASN A 339 37.18 1.66 -1.12
CA ASN A 339 36.79 2.96 -1.60
C ASN A 339 35.77 2.95 -2.72
N GLY A 340 35.57 3.69 -3.56
CA GLY A 340 34.59 3.74 -4.63
C GLY A 340 34.91 2.73 -5.73
N LYS A 341 33.91 2.32 -6.42
CA LYS A 341 34.03 1.50 -7.62
C LYS A 341 34.36 2.36 -8.83
N THR A 342 34.23 3.66 -8.69
CA THR A 342 34.53 4.69 -9.68
C THR A 342 35.57 5.67 -9.14
N SER A 343 36.22 6.42 -10.03
CA SER A 343 37.32 7.31 -9.70
C SER A 343 36.92 8.71 -9.24
N ALA A 344 35.64 9.11 -9.43
CA ALA A 344 35.10 10.41 -9.07
C ALA A 344 33.60 10.32 -8.75
N ALA A 345 33.09 11.36 -8.12
CA ALA A 345 31.67 11.47 -7.82
C ALA A 345 30.83 11.61 -9.09
N TYR A 346 29.61 11.05 -9.05
CA TYR A 346 28.64 11.12 -10.13
C TYR A 346 27.20 11.16 -9.59
N GLY A 347 26.26 11.60 -10.42
CA GLY A 347 24.86 11.73 -10.07
C GLY A 347 23.95 10.75 -10.82
N VAL A 348 22.98 10.17 -10.14
CA VAL A 348 21.89 9.37 -10.71
C VAL A 348 20.56 9.99 -10.32
N LEU A 349 19.74 10.33 -11.31
CA LEU A 349 18.50 11.07 -11.15
C LEU A 349 17.33 10.19 -11.59
N GLN A 350 16.49 9.73 -10.66
CA GLN A 350 15.32 8.94 -10.99
C GLN A 350 14.04 9.72 -10.81
N GLY A 351 13.18 9.66 -11.84
CA GLY A 351 11.85 10.27 -11.84
C GLY A 351 11.83 11.74 -12.25
N PHE A 352 13.00 12.38 -12.46
CA PHE A 352 13.05 13.79 -12.86
C PHE A 352 12.59 13.98 -14.31
N SER A 353 13.03 13.11 -15.23
CA SER A 353 12.56 13.12 -16.62
C SER A 353 11.08 12.78 -16.78
N ASP A 354 10.50 12.02 -15.83
CA ASP A 354 9.06 11.76 -15.79
C ASP A 354 8.24 13.01 -15.44
N LEU A 355 8.81 13.91 -14.61
CA LEU A 355 8.16 15.15 -14.15
C LEU A 355 8.49 16.35 -15.02
N PHE A 356 9.70 16.46 -15.50
CA PHE A 356 10.21 17.64 -16.21
C PHE A 356 10.69 17.27 -17.61
N PRO A 357 9.99 17.68 -18.67
CA PRO A 357 10.41 17.38 -20.06
C PRO A 357 11.80 17.89 -20.41
N ASP A 358 12.19 19.04 -19.87
CA ASP A 358 13.44 19.74 -20.18
C ASP A 358 14.42 19.76 -19.00
N PHE A 359 14.48 18.66 -18.23
CA PHE A 359 15.30 18.61 -17.03
C PHE A 359 16.81 18.65 -17.31
N GLU A 360 17.27 17.91 -18.31
CA GLU A 360 18.69 17.85 -18.64
C GLU A 360 19.26 19.23 -19.04
N PRO A 361 18.67 20.00 -19.97
CA PRO A 361 19.13 21.35 -20.30
C PRO A 361 19.09 22.28 -19.08
N TRP A 362 18.03 22.21 -18.28
CA TRP A 362 17.90 23.02 -17.08
C TRP A 362 19.02 22.75 -16.07
N LEU A 363 19.30 21.48 -15.79
CA LEU A 363 20.34 21.07 -14.86
C LEU A 363 21.75 21.40 -15.41
N SER A 364 22.00 21.08 -16.67
CA SER A 364 23.29 21.32 -17.34
C SER A 364 23.71 22.79 -17.30
N SER A 365 22.75 23.73 -17.29
CA SER A 365 23.04 25.17 -17.18
C SER A 365 23.41 25.63 -15.77
N ARG A 366 23.27 24.76 -14.75
CA ARG A 366 23.40 25.10 -13.32
C ARG A 366 24.47 24.33 -12.58
N VAL A 367 25.00 23.30 -13.18
CA VAL A 367 26.05 22.45 -12.58
C VAL A 367 27.22 22.30 -13.56
N ASP A 368 28.44 22.21 -13.05
CA ASP A 368 29.60 21.86 -13.86
C ASP A 368 29.69 20.34 -14.01
N ALA A 369 28.79 19.78 -14.80
CA ALA A 369 28.66 18.35 -15.04
C ALA A 369 28.18 18.08 -16.46
N ASP A 370 28.54 16.90 -16.99
CA ASP A 370 27.91 16.38 -18.19
C ASP A 370 26.59 15.70 -17.80
N VAL A 371 25.48 16.28 -18.22
CA VAL A 371 24.14 15.78 -17.90
C VAL A 371 23.61 14.98 -19.08
N HIS A 372 23.43 13.70 -18.89
CA HIS A 372 22.95 12.73 -19.86
C HIS A 372 21.47 12.42 -19.66
N GLY A 373 20.81 11.92 -20.71
CA GLY A 373 19.54 11.26 -20.61
C GLY A 373 19.67 9.88 -19.95
N HIS A 374 18.90 8.92 -20.39
CA HIS A 374 18.90 7.57 -19.84
C HIS A 374 20.06 6.73 -20.36
N LEU A 375 21.18 6.69 -19.63
CA LEU A 375 22.36 5.90 -20.05
C LEU A 375 22.07 4.40 -20.09
N PHE A 376 21.05 3.92 -19.35
CA PHE A 376 20.67 2.51 -19.28
C PHE A 376 19.34 2.21 -19.95
N ALA A 377 18.85 3.10 -20.83
CA ALA A 377 17.67 2.82 -21.64
C ALA A 377 17.85 1.51 -22.44
N VAL A 378 16.76 0.78 -22.60
CA VAL A 378 16.77 -0.56 -23.24
C VAL A 378 17.26 -0.49 -24.69
N HIS A 379 17.00 0.61 -25.37
CA HIS A 379 17.36 0.78 -26.80
C HIS A 379 18.74 1.40 -27.03
N GLY A 380 19.39 1.97 -26.01
CA GLY A 380 20.70 2.58 -26.14
C GLY A 380 21.03 3.56 -25.03
N ALA A 381 22.27 4.07 -24.99
CA ALA A 381 22.68 5.09 -24.04
C ALA A 381 22.40 6.49 -24.60
N GLU A 382 21.70 7.32 -23.85
CA GLU A 382 21.37 8.69 -24.22
C GLU A 382 22.44 9.64 -23.66
N PHE A 383 23.47 9.93 -24.43
CA PHE A 383 24.51 10.88 -24.03
C PHE A 383 24.03 12.34 -24.08
N ALA A 384 24.73 13.21 -23.35
CA ALA A 384 24.50 14.66 -23.40
C ALA A 384 24.47 15.19 -24.85
N GLY A 385 23.52 16.04 -25.16
CA GLY A 385 23.32 16.55 -26.52
C GLY A 385 22.86 15.51 -27.53
N ARG A 386 22.42 14.32 -27.08
CA ARG A 386 22.00 13.19 -27.95
C ARG A 386 23.07 12.74 -28.93
N SER A 387 24.32 12.83 -28.53
CA SER A 387 25.44 12.35 -29.35
C SER A 387 25.42 10.82 -29.45
N PRO A 388 25.63 10.23 -30.64
CA PRO A 388 25.75 8.78 -30.80
C PRO A 388 27.08 8.23 -30.25
N ILE A 389 28.07 9.11 -30.04
CA ILE A 389 29.35 8.78 -29.43
C ILE A 389 29.54 9.65 -28.21
N GLY A 390 29.63 9.01 -27.05
CA GLY A 390 29.91 9.66 -25.79
C GLY A 390 31.39 9.93 -25.54
N PRO A 391 31.71 10.56 -24.40
CA PRO A 391 33.07 10.81 -23.99
C PRO A 391 33.92 9.55 -23.97
N GLY A 392 35.19 9.69 -24.41
CA GLY A 392 36.12 8.55 -24.50
C GLY A 392 35.80 7.57 -25.63
N GLY A 393 34.97 7.95 -26.60
CA GLY A 393 34.61 7.10 -27.72
C GLY A 393 33.60 5.99 -27.38
N LEU A 394 32.85 6.14 -26.27
CA LEU A 394 31.81 5.20 -25.88
C LEU A 394 30.64 5.28 -26.87
N SER A 395 30.22 4.13 -27.38
CA SER A 395 29.06 4.03 -28.27
C SER A 395 27.74 4.08 -27.47
N ASP A 396 26.71 4.65 -28.07
CA ASP A 396 25.33 4.61 -27.56
C ASP A 396 24.67 3.22 -27.65
N SER A 397 25.31 2.27 -28.34
CA SER A 397 24.80 0.91 -28.54
C SER A 397 24.52 0.18 -27.21
N ALA A 398 23.26 -0.19 -26.96
CA ALA A 398 22.89 -1.02 -25.84
C ALA A 398 23.66 -2.35 -25.79
N ALA A 399 23.82 -2.99 -26.95
CA ALA A 399 24.53 -4.28 -27.06
C ALA A 399 26.00 -4.20 -26.62
N LEU A 400 26.69 -3.09 -26.90
CA LEU A 400 28.07 -2.87 -26.46
C LEU A 400 28.12 -2.50 -24.96
N ARG A 401 27.27 -1.60 -24.50
CA ARG A 401 27.14 -1.21 -23.08
C ARG A 401 26.88 -2.43 -22.19
N ASP A 402 25.97 -3.31 -22.61
CA ASP A 402 25.50 -4.43 -21.80
C ASP A 402 26.50 -5.59 -21.71
N LEU A 403 27.58 -5.58 -22.53
CA LEU A 403 28.70 -6.49 -22.35
C LEU A 403 29.45 -6.26 -21.03
N ASP A 404 29.59 -5.00 -20.60
CA ASP A 404 30.20 -4.63 -19.33
C ASP A 404 29.71 -3.24 -18.89
N GLN A 405 28.51 -3.20 -18.30
CA GLN A 405 27.90 -1.96 -17.84
C GLN A 405 28.73 -1.24 -16.75
N ARG A 406 29.43 -2.01 -15.91
CA ARG A 406 30.29 -1.44 -14.85
C ARG A 406 31.53 -0.78 -15.47
N GLY A 407 32.17 -1.44 -16.40
CA GLY A 407 33.29 -0.87 -17.18
C GLY A 407 32.87 0.34 -17.99
N PHE A 408 31.67 0.35 -18.57
CA PHE A 408 31.09 1.48 -19.28
C PHE A 408 31.01 2.72 -18.37
N VAL A 409 30.41 2.64 -17.20
CA VAL A 409 30.31 3.76 -16.24
C VAL A 409 31.68 4.18 -15.72
N ALA A 410 32.53 3.21 -15.34
CA ALA A 410 33.84 3.50 -14.81
C ALA A 410 34.72 4.22 -15.87
N ASN A 411 34.63 3.86 -17.14
CA ASN A 411 35.32 4.53 -18.24
C ASN A 411 34.76 5.93 -18.49
N LEU A 412 33.44 6.09 -18.55
CA LEU A 412 32.78 7.38 -18.71
C LEU A 412 33.32 8.40 -17.69
N ILE A 413 33.32 8.02 -16.41
CA ILE A 413 33.74 8.89 -15.30
C ILE A 413 35.25 9.17 -15.37
N ARG A 414 36.09 8.15 -15.63
CA ARG A 414 37.54 8.29 -15.62
C ARG A 414 38.06 9.16 -16.78
N VAL A 415 37.44 9.07 -17.94
CA VAL A 415 37.94 9.74 -19.15
C VAL A 415 37.58 11.21 -19.17
N THR A 416 36.46 11.60 -18.62
CA THR A 416 35.96 12.97 -18.70
C THR A 416 36.62 13.92 -17.70
N GLN A 417 37.00 13.42 -16.51
CA GLN A 417 37.45 14.23 -15.37
C GLN A 417 36.41 15.28 -14.89
N ARG A 418 35.20 15.22 -15.44
CA ARG A 418 34.05 16.05 -15.07
C ARG A 418 33.03 15.16 -14.38
N MET A 419 32.20 15.75 -13.51
CA MET A 419 31.08 15.05 -12.91
C MET A 419 30.14 14.57 -14.02
N GLN A 420 29.74 13.30 -13.92
CA GLN A 420 28.78 12.69 -14.83
C GLN A 420 27.45 12.56 -14.11
N VAL A 421 26.36 12.98 -14.73
CA VAL A 421 25.01 12.89 -14.17
C VAL A 421 24.10 12.31 -15.23
N TRP A 422 23.25 11.36 -14.87
CA TRP A 422 22.31 10.76 -15.83
C TRP A 422 20.94 10.49 -15.23
N GLN A 423 19.95 10.43 -16.11
CA GLN A 423 18.60 10.01 -15.77
C GLN A 423 18.55 8.49 -15.61
N PHE A 424 17.67 8.05 -14.72
CA PHE A 424 17.36 6.65 -14.50
C PHE A 424 15.86 6.45 -14.28
N SER A 425 15.36 5.27 -14.59
CA SER A 425 13.94 4.99 -14.52
C SER A 425 13.69 3.50 -14.25
N PRO A 426 12.57 3.13 -13.66
CA PRO A 426 12.13 1.73 -13.64
C PRO A 426 11.94 1.08 -15.03
N ARG A 427 12.00 1.88 -16.11
CA ARG A 427 11.95 1.39 -17.49
C ARG A 427 13.32 0.98 -18.04
N ASP A 428 14.39 1.39 -17.38
CA ASP A 428 15.77 1.13 -17.79
C ASP A 428 16.25 -0.25 -17.34
N GLY A 429 17.43 -0.69 -17.81
CA GLY A 429 18.12 -1.87 -17.30
C GLY A 429 18.50 -1.70 -15.82
N GLN A 430 18.15 -2.68 -14.98
CA GLN A 430 18.27 -2.59 -13.51
C GLN A 430 19.56 -3.22 -12.96
N GLU A 431 20.43 -3.72 -13.79
CA GLU A 431 21.62 -4.48 -13.40
C GLU A 431 22.63 -3.64 -12.60
N MET A 432 22.58 -2.31 -12.80
CA MET A 432 23.47 -1.36 -12.13
C MET A 432 23.04 -0.96 -10.73
N ASN A 433 21.84 -1.31 -10.27
CA ASN A 433 21.29 -0.86 -8.97
C ASN A 433 22.23 -1.16 -7.79
N TRP A 434 22.73 -2.39 -7.69
CA TRP A 434 23.67 -2.76 -6.64
C TRP A 434 25.05 -2.11 -6.82
N PHE A 435 25.49 -1.88 -8.05
CA PHE A 435 26.77 -1.23 -8.31
C PHE A 435 26.72 0.22 -7.82
N THR A 436 25.71 0.99 -8.20
CA THR A 436 25.55 2.39 -7.82
C THR A 436 25.27 2.55 -6.33
N ALA A 437 24.37 1.74 -5.77
CA ALA A 437 24.02 1.81 -4.34
C ALA A 437 25.21 1.50 -3.42
N THR A 438 26.15 0.66 -3.83
CA THR A 438 27.30 0.28 -3.03
C THR A 438 28.59 1.03 -3.40
N ASP A 439 28.49 2.08 -4.25
CA ASP A 439 29.58 2.97 -4.57
C ASP A 439 29.50 4.27 -3.74
N PRO A 440 30.47 4.58 -2.88
CA PRO A 440 30.47 5.81 -2.08
C PRO A 440 30.59 7.10 -2.92
N ASN A 441 31.00 7.01 -4.18
CA ASN A 441 31.05 8.14 -5.11
C ASN A 441 29.69 8.47 -5.74
N ALA A 442 28.72 7.56 -5.65
CA ALA A 442 27.39 7.77 -6.20
C ALA A 442 26.56 8.76 -5.36
N ARG A 443 25.88 9.65 -6.02
CA ARG A 443 24.85 10.56 -5.48
C ARG A 443 23.54 10.23 -6.17
N ILE A 444 22.63 9.62 -5.44
CA ILE A 444 21.39 9.07 -6.00
C ILE A 444 20.20 9.89 -5.50
N PHE A 445 19.45 10.43 -6.43
CA PHE A 445 18.26 11.23 -6.18
C PHE A 445 17.05 10.53 -6.77
N VAL A 446 16.04 10.25 -5.95
CA VAL A 446 14.89 9.48 -6.38
C VAL A 446 13.59 10.20 -6.04
N ILE A 447 12.75 10.37 -7.03
CA ILE A 447 11.35 10.75 -6.86
C ILE A 447 10.53 9.49 -7.09
N THR A 448 10.13 8.83 -6.00
CA THR A 448 9.39 7.58 -6.10
C THR A 448 7.98 7.82 -6.61
N GLY A 449 7.50 6.92 -7.45
CA GLY A 449 6.17 7.02 -8.05
C GLY A 449 6.08 7.97 -9.25
N ALA A 450 7.15 8.69 -9.61
CA ALA A 450 7.14 9.63 -10.72
C ALA A 450 6.75 8.99 -12.06
N TRP A 451 7.05 7.70 -12.25
CA TRP A 451 6.64 6.91 -13.41
C TRP A 451 5.12 6.91 -13.66
N ALA A 452 4.30 7.27 -12.67
CA ALA A 452 2.85 7.37 -12.79
C ALA A 452 2.42 8.62 -13.58
N VAL A 453 3.24 9.66 -13.62
CA VAL A 453 2.90 10.93 -14.30
C VAL A 453 2.77 10.73 -15.80
N PRO A 454 3.72 10.12 -16.52
CA PRO A 454 3.52 9.79 -17.93
C PRO A 454 2.32 8.87 -18.19
N LEU A 455 1.99 7.97 -17.26
CA LEU A 455 0.84 7.08 -17.40
C LEU A 455 -0.49 7.82 -17.20
N LEU A 456 -0.53 8.84 -16.34
CA LEU A 456 -1.68 9.72 -16.16
C LEU A 456 -2.06 10.43 -17.46
N HIS A 457 -1.05 10.82 -18.26
CA HIS A 457 -1.21 11.54 -19.52
C HIS A 457 -1.21 10.62 -20.76
N SER A 458 -1.25 9.31 -20.56
CA SER A 458 -1.18 8.35 -21.66
C SER A 458 -2.56 8.10 -22.27
N ASP A 459 -2.59 8.04 -23.59
CA ASP A 459 -3.76 7.66 -24.39
C ASP A 459 -3.96 6.12 -24.49
N MET A 460 -3.11 5.34 -23.83
CA MET A 460 -3.23 3.88 -23.82
C MET A 460 -4.55 3.42 -23.19
N PRO A 461 -5.11 2.27 -23.63
CA PRO A 461 -6.20 1.61 -22.93
C PRO A 461 -5.86 1.41 -21.44
N PHE A 462 -6.84 1.60 -20.57
CA PHE A 462 -6.59 1.58 -19.13
C PHE A 462 -6.04 0.24 -18.62
N ASP A 463 -6.40 -0.89 -19.23
CA ASP A 463 -5.86 -2.21 -18.87
C ASP A 463 -4.36 -2.30 -19.18
N ASP A 464 -3.89 -1.66 -20.24
CA ASP A 464 -2.48 -1.57 -20.58
C ASP A 464 -1.75 -0.65 -19.60
N ILE A 465 -2.34 0.52 -19.28
CA ILE A 465 -1.82 1.41 -18.23
C ILE A 465 -1.66 0.65 -16.92
N ARG A 466 -2.68 -0.08 -16.49
CA ARG A 466 -2.65 -0.89 -15.27
C ARG A 466 -1.54 -1.94 -15.29
N ARG A 467 -1.34 -2.62 -16.43
CA ARG A 467 -0.29 -3.63 -16.60
C ARG A 467 1.11 -3.01 -16.52
N VAL A 468 1.32 -1.89 -17.21
CA VAL A 468 2.59 -1.15 -17.19
C VAL A 468 2.86 -0.62 -15.77
N ALA A 469 1.87 0.00 -15.13
CA ALA A 469 1.98 0.48 -13.76
C ALA A 469 2.41 -0.62 -12.77
N ALA A 470 1.86 -1.83 -12.91
CA ALA A 470 2.23 -2.97 -12.06
C ALA A 470 3.70 -3.39 -12.24
N ILE A 471 4.20 -3.33 -13.47
CA ILE A 471 5.62 -3.65 -13.78
C ILE A 471 6.53 -2.59 -13.19
N LEU A 472 6.26 -1.30 -13.47
CA LEU A 472 7.10 -0.19 -13.02
C LEU A 472 7.15 -0.11 -11.50
N GLN A 473 6.01 -0.28 -10.83
CA GLN A 473 5.98 -0.31 -9.37
C GLN A 473 6.81 -1.45 -8.79
N ARG A 474 6.74 -2.67 -9.33
CA ARG A 474 7.54 -3.79 -8.84
C ARG A 474 9.03 -3.54 -9.02
N THR A 475 9.43 -2.96 -10.14
CA THR A 475 10.83 -2.60 -10.43
C THR A 475 11.32 -1.54 -9.44
N GLU A 476 10.54 -0.48 -9.22
CA GLU A 476 10.89 0.57 -8.26
C GLU A 476 10.96 0.04 -6.82
N LEU A 477 10.03 -0.82 -6.41
CA LEU A 477 10.08 -1.45 -5.08
C LEU A 477 11.35 -2.27 -4.89
N ALA A 478 11.75 -3.06 -5.88
CA ALA A 478 13.01 -3.82 -5.82
C ALA A 478 14.23 -2.91 -5.75
N GLN A 479 14.23 -1.79 -6.46
CA GLN A 479 15.28 -0.78 -6.34
C GLN A 479 15.31 -0.13 -4.96
N MET A 480 14.15 0.21 -4.41
CA MET A 480 14.07 0.78 -3.05
C MET A 480 14.55 -0.20 -1.98
N GLU A 481 14.37 -1.51 -2.16
CA GLU A 481 14.97 -2.52 -1.28
C GLU A 481 16.51 -2.45 -1.32
N VAL A 482 17.11 -2.24 -2.49
CA VAL A 482 18.56 -2.05 -2.63
C VAL A 482 19.02 -0.78 -1.92
N LEU A 483 18.33 0.34 -2.12
CA LEU A 483 18.66 1.63 -1.51
C LEU A 483 18.42 1.65 0.02
N ASN A 484 17.57 0.78 0.55
CA ASN A 484 17.32 0.63 1.98
C ASN A 484 18.18 -0.48 2.62
N SER A 485 19.08 -1.08 1.87
CA SER A 485 19.89 -2.18 2.38
C SER A 485 21.01 -1.67 3.31
N VAL A 486 21.48 -2.56 4.20
CA VAL A 486 22.62 -2.28 5.09
C VAL A 486 23.95 -2.12 4.32
N TRP A 487 23.97 -2.44 3.05
CA TRP A 487 25.14 -2.36 2.17
C TRP A 487 25.22 -1.03 1.41
N LEU A 488 24.24 -0.16 1.58
CA LEU A 488 24.23 1.16 0.94
C LEU A 488 25.46 1.95 1.37
N LYS A 489 26.20 2.48 0.37
CA LYS A 489 27.34 3.39 0.54
C LYS A 489 27.14 4.71 -0.18
N ALA A 490 26.29 4.73 -1.20
CA ALA A 490 25.93 5.93 -1.95
C ALA A 490 25.27 6.98 -1.04
N GLN A 491 25.45 8.24 -1.39
CA GLN A 491 24.65 9.32 -0.81
C GLN A 491 23.29 9.34 -1.51
N THR A 492 22.21 9.25 -0.75
CA THR A 492 20.86 9.17 -1.31
C THR A 492 19.95 10.26 -0.78
N GLN A 493 19.11 10.81 -1.66
CA GLN A 493 17.96 11.63 -1.30
C GLN A 493 16.73 11.04 -2.00
N VAL A 494 15.72 10.75 -1.23
CA VAL A 494 14.49 10.11 -1.73
C VAL A 494 13.28 10.94 -1.31
N TRP A 495 12.45 11.27 -2.28
CA TRP A 495 11.16 11.93 -2.08
C TRP A 495 10.06 11.06 -2.65
N THR A 496 8.89 11.08 -2.03
CA THR A 496 7.69 10.59 -2.73
C THR A 496 7.27 11.62 -3.78
N LEU A 497 6.55 11.21 -4.80
CA LEU A 497 5.98 12.11 -5.81
C LEU A 497 5.20 13.26 -5.14
N GLY A 498 4.35 12.93 -4.14
CA GLY A 498 3.58 13.93 -3.41
C GLY A 498 4.42 14.93 -2.63
N ASP A 499 5.47 14.45 -1.94
CA ASP A 499 6.38 15.32 -1.18
C ASP A 499 7.19 16.24 -2.09
N PHE A 500 7.65 15.70 -3.23
CA PHE A 500 8.39 16.48 -4.21
C PHE A 500 7.50 17.58 -4.83
N CYS A 501 6.30 17.22 -5.28
CA CYS A 501 5.36 18.19 -5.86
C CYS A 501 4.92 19.27 -4.87
N ALA A 502 4.90 18.96 -3.58
CA ALA A 502 4.57 19.97 -2.56
C ALA A 502 5.66 21.04 -2.40
N ARG A 503 6.93 20.72 -2.61
CA ARG A 503 8.07 21.64 -2.44
C ARG A 503 9.21 21.35 -3.41
N PRO A 504 9.00 21.49 -4.72
CA PRO A 504 10.00 21.12 -5.72
C PRO A 504 11.27 21.95 -5.64
N ALA A 505 11.15 23.24 -5.29
CA ALA A 505 12.30 24.14 -5.15
C ALA A 505 13.26 23.68 -4.05
N ASP A 506 12.75 23.24 -2.88
CA ASP A 506 13.57 22.76 -1.77
C ASP A 506 14.33 21.48 -2.14
N ALA A 507 13.66 20.58 -2.83
CA ALA A 507 14.26 19.35 -3.31
C ALA A 507 15.38 19.64 -4.33
N LEU A 508 15.11 20.51 -5.30
CA LEU A 508 16.08 20.88 -6.34
C LEU A 508 17.27 21.66 -5.78
N ARG A 509 17.08 22.52 -4.76
CA ARG A 509 18.22 23.11 -4.02
C ARG A 509 19.13 22.05 -3.43
N GLY A 510 18.54 20.96 -2.86
CA GLY A 510 19.29 19.84 -2.34
C GLY A 510 20.11 19.12 -3.43
N VAL A 511 19.50 18.91 -4.59
CA VAL A 511 20.17 18.30 -5.77
C VAL A 511 21.32 19.18 -6.23
N LEU A 512 21.10 20.46 -6.49
CA LEU A 512 22.13 21.39 -6.95
C LEU A 512 23.31 21.44 -5.98
N ARG A 513 23.04 21.59 -4.67
CA ARG A 513 24.09 21.60 -3.63
C ARG A 513 24.96 20.35 -3.68
N GLN A 514 24.37 19.17 -3.84
CA GLN A 514 25.15 17.92 -3.89
C GLN A 514 25.89 17.74 -5.22
N LEU A 515 25.37 18.31 -6.30
CA LEU A 515 26.04 18.25 -7.61
C LEU A 515 27.03 19.41 -7.82
N GLY A 516 27.29 20.24 -6.80
CA GLY A 516 28.26 21.34 -6.86
C GLY A 516 27.75 22.59 -7.56
N GLY A 517 26.45 22.70 -7.81
CA GLY A 517 25.81 23.90 -8.34
C GLY A 517 25.38 24.87 -7.26
N ASP A 518 24.94 26.06 -7.68
CA ASP A 518 24.40 27.08 -6.79
C ASP A 518 22.96 26.71 -6.35
N PRO A 519 22.69 26.48 -5.06
CA PRO A 519 21.34 26.18 -4.58
C PRO A 519 20.32 27.29 -4.85
N GLU A 520 20.74 28.54 -4.90
CA GLU A 520 19.86 29.68 -5.16
C GLU A 520 19.41 29.76 -6.63
N ALA A 521 20.10 29.08 -7.53
CA ALA A 521 19.68 28.93 -8.92
C ALA A 521 18.39 28.08 -9.09
N ALA A 522 17.89 27.44 -8.02
CA ALA A 522 16.61 26.74 -8.01
C ALA A 522 15.37 27.66 -7.96
N THR A 523 15.53 28.98 -8.10
CA THR A 523 14.40 29.93 -8.15
C THR A 523 13.58 29.81 -9.44
N ASN A 524 14.22 29.49 -10.56
CA ASN A 524 13.57 29.27 -11.85
C ASN A 524 13.50 27.76 -12.15
N LEU A 525 12.39 27.14 -11.74
CA LEU A 525 12.16 25.71 -11.95
C LEU A 525 11.89 25.40 -13.43
N PRO A 526 12.29 24.22 -13.92
CA PRO A 526 11.86 23.76 -15.24
C PRO A 526 10.33 23.53 -15.24
N PRO A 527 9.66 23.65 -16.40
CA PRO A 527 8.24 23.34 -16.51
C PRO A 527 7.95 21.91 -16.03
N MET A 528 7.09 21.79 -15.03
CA MET A 528 6.69 20.50 -14.49
C MET A 528 5.42 20.00 -15.18
N ARG A 529 5.34 18.70 -15.49
CA ARG A 529 4.11 18.08 -15.97
C ARG A 529 3.01 18.22 -14.94
N ASP A 530 1.80 18.43 -15.42
CA ASP A 530 0.63 18.55 -14.53
C ASP A 530 0.37 17.22 -13.81
N VAL A 531 0.09 17.28 -12.53
CA VAL A 531 -0.29 16.14 -11.69
C VAL A 531 -1.76 16.23 -11.23
N ALA A 532 -2.53 17.16 -11.80
CA ALA A 532 -3.97 17.26 -11.54
C ALA A 532 -4.67 15.94 -11.90
N GLY A 533 -5.58 15.48 -11.04
CA GLY A 533 -6.26 14.19 -11.21
C GLY A 533 -5.45 12.96 -10.80
N MET A 534 -4.20 13.11 -10.31
CA MET A 534 -3.39 11.97 -9.85
C MET A 534 -4.11 11.14 -8.79
N GLY A 535 -4.76 11.76 -7.81
CA GLY A 535 -5.52 11.05 -6.78
C GLY A 535 -6.61 10.14 -7.38
N ARG A 536 -7.38 10.64 -8.37
CA ARG A 536 -8.37 9.84 -9.11
C ARG A 536 -7.73 8.73 -9.92
N PHE A 537 -6.62 9.00 -10.58
CA PHE A 537 -5.88 8.02 -11.35
C PHE A 537 -5.39 6.87 -10.46
N LEU A 538 -4.78 7.17 -9.32
CA LEU A 538 -4.33 6.17 -8.36
C LEU A 538 -5.51 5.36 -7.80
N GLN A 539 -6.66 5.99 -7.56
CA GLN A 539 -7.87 5.28 -7.13
C GLN A 539 -8.41 4.35 -8.22
N ARG A 540 -8.39 4.78 -9.49
CA ARG A 540 -8.74 3.89 -10.62
C ARG A 540 -7.83 2.65 -10.68
N LEU A 541 -6.52 2.82 -10.48
CA LEU A 541 -5.58 1.69 -10.41
C LEU A 541 -5.91 0.76 -9.23
N ARG A 542 -6.26 1.31 -8.05
CA ARG A 542 -6.70 0.52 -6.89
C ARG A 542 -7.97 -0.27 -7.19
N ASN A 543 -8.95 0.37 -7.81
CA ASN A 543 -10.20 -0.28 -8.19
C ASN A 543 -10.00 -1.39 -9.22
N ALA A 544 -8.96 -1.28 -10.05
CA ALA A 544 -8.53 -2.32 -10.97
C ALA A 544 -7.62 -3.40 -10.33
N GLY A 545 -7.49 -3.41 -8.99
CA GLY A 545 -6.75 -4.44 -8.26
C GLY A 545 -5.24 -4.21 -8.17
N LEU A 546 -4.73 -3.02 -8.48
CA LEU A 546 -3.36 -2.59 -8.18
C LEU A 546 -3.37 -1.79 -6.88
N ARG A 547 -2.35 -1.95 -6.04
CA ARG A 547 -2.11 -1.10 -4.87
C ARG A 547 -0.93 -0.16 -5.17
N PRO A 548 -1.17 1.10 -5.56
CA PRO A 548 -0.10 2.06 -5.75
C PRO A 548 0.65 2.30 -4.43
N GLN A 549 1.96 2.24 -4.50
CA GLN A 549 2.89 2.43 -3.38
C GLN A 549 3.91 3.49 -3.73
N LEU A 550 4.58 4.05 -2.72
CA LEU A 550 5.66 5.03 -2.87
C LEU A 550 5.24 6.36 -3.51
N MET A 551 3.94 6.63 -3.66
CA MET A 551 3.41 7.85 -4.33
C MET A 551 3.36 9.07 -3.41
N GLY A 552 3.28 8.85 -2.09
CA GLY A 552 2.98 9.90 -1.13
C GLY A 552 1.50 10.27 -1.08
N GLU A 553 1.21 11.50 -0.69
CA GLU A 553 -0.14 11.96 -0.37
C GLU A 553 -0.83 12.57 -1.60
N PHE A 554 -1.74 11.83 -2.19
CA PHE A 554 -2.68 12.32 -3.20
C PHE A 554 -4.11 11.99 -2.73
N PRO A 555 -4.82 12.97 -2.13
CA PRO A 555 -6.18 12.76 -1.64
C PRO A 555 -7.12 12.35 -2.77
N ALA A 556 -8.00 11.40 -2.49
CA ALA A 556 -9.01 10.95 -3.44
C ALA A 556 -10.24 11.88 -3.52
N THR A 557 -10.18 13.05 -2.90
CA THR A 557 -11.29 14.00 -2.73
C THR A 557 -11.90 14.53 -4.03
N ASP A 558 -11.22 14.33 -5.16
CA ASP A 558 -11.73 14.71 -6.49
C ASP A 558 -12.59 13.62 -7.15
N ILE A 559 -13.03 12.60 -6.41
CA ILE A 559 -13.89 11.56 -6.98
C ILE A 559 -15.32 12.09 -7.07
N SER A 560 -15.63 12.78 -8.15
CA SER A 560 -17.02 12.90 -8.60
C SER A 560 -17.54 11.50 -8.97
N PRO A 561 -18.77 11.13 -8.60
CA PRO A 561 -19.33 9.84 -9.03
C PRO A 561 -19.30 9.78 -10.57
N ALA A 562 -18.76 8.68 -11.10
CA ALA A 562 -18.81 8.44 -12.54
C ALA A 562 -20.28 8.52 -13.00
N PRO A 563 -20.59 9.20 -14.12
CA PRO A 563 -21.92 9.19 -14.65
C PRO A 563 -22.33 7.73 -14.88
N SER A 564 -23.47 7.36 -14.31
CA SER A 564 -24.09 6.06 -14.52
C SER A 564 -24.33 5.91 -16.03
N THR A 565 -23.58 5.07 -16.69
CA THR A 565 -23.88 4.63 -18.05
C THR A 565 -25.26 3.99 -18.03
N PRO A 566 -26.23 4.47 -18.81
CA PRO A 566 -27.53 3.83 -18.89
C PRO A 566 -27.34 2.41 -19.42
N VAL A 567 -27.93 1.45 -18.73
CA VAL A 567 -28.06 0.07 -19.20
C VAL A 567 -28.85 0.15 -20.51
N PRO A 568 -28.39 -0.45 -21.64
CA PRO A 568 -29.23 -0.56 -22.82
C PRO A 568 -30.47 -1.37 -22.43
N GLU A 569 -31.65 -0.77 -22.60
CA GLU A 569 -32.91 -1.49 -22.58
C GLU A 569 -32.85 -2.57 -23.69
N GLU A 570 -32.93 -3.84 -23.29
CA GLU A 570 -33.20 -4.91 -24.25
C GLU A 570 -34.54 -4.61 -24.89
N SER A 571 -34.48 -4.23 -26.17
CA SER A 571 -35.66 -4.11 -27.01
C SER A 571 -36.29 -5.50 -27.18
N SER A 572 -37.38 -5.71 -26.49
CA SER A 572 -38.34 -6.74 -26.82
C SER A 572 -38.98 -6.34 -28.16
N ALA A 573 -38.62 -6.97 -29.23
CA ALA A 573 -39.33 -6.93 -30.49
C ALA A 573 -40.06 -8.24 -30.73
N PRO A 574 -41.21 -8.19 -31.44
CA PRO A 574 -42.34 -9.09 -31.36
C PRO A 574 -42.12 -10.50 -31.90
#